data_f6e103703126328fdb8a9a94e4c7aa83
#
_entry.id   f6e103703126328fdb8a9a94e4c7aa83
#
_cell.length_a   1.000
_cell.length_b   1.000
_cell.length_c   1.000
_cell.angle_alpha   90.00
_cell.angle_beta   90.00
_cell.angle_gamma   90.00
#
_symmetry.space_group_name_H-M   'P 1'
#
loop_
_entity.id
_entity.type
_entity.pdbx_description
1 polymer ?
#
loop_
_entity_poly.entity_id
_entity_poly.type
_entity_poly.pdbx_seq_one_letter_code
_entity_poly.pdbx_strand_id
1 'polypeptide(L)'
;IRSAGCGGFGKSPNVPEMRRHIPGSSVCTIFAGKCNEKTMRYDCLFFDLDRTLWDVDRNQKKALRVLYGRYGLDRSGIGFERCFAVFERINAGLWDDYRDGKISRETLRDTRFERMLDEIGLSDRTLARTLADDYLKLAPTFRGLIPHAREVVRELSGRYPMYIVTNGFAGVQQIKLRHSGLDGYFRGVVCSEDAGANKPDPRIFEYALDLAGVKAGAAVMIGDDPYSDIPGAERAGIDSIWFDPSGMPCECRPTYRIGSLRELLALL
;
A
#
# COMPACT_ATOMS: atom_id res chain seq x y z
N ILE A 1 -61.71 -25.53 28.03
CA ILE A 1 -63.12 -25.14 28.29
C ILE A 1 -63.42 -23.93 27.42
N ARG A 2 -64.19 -24.22 26.34
CA ARG A 2 -65.35 -23.45 25.77
C ARG A 2 -65.10 -21.94 25.55
N SER A 3 -65.35 -21.36 24.45
CA SER A 3 -66.27 -21.52 23.29
C SER A 3 -66.84 -20.15 22.95
N ALA A 4 -66.98 -19.94 21.67
CA ALA A 4 -68.02 -19.17 20.98
C ALA A 4 -68.03 -17.64 21.18
N GLY A 5 -68.33 -16.84 20.22
CA GLY A 5 -69.00 -17.00 18.92
C GLY A 5 -69.29 -15.65 18.32
N CYS A 6 -69.39 -15.69 17.01
CA CYS A 6 -70.36 -15.07 16.12
C CYS A 6 -70.79 -13.61 16.20
N GLY A 7 -70.77 -13.02 15.05
CA GLY A 7 -71.82 -12.17 14.42
C GLY A 7 -71.41 -10.71 14.28
N GLY A 8 -71.63 -9.99 13.22
CA GLY A 8 -72.36 -10.14 12.00
C GLY A 8 -72.53 -8.77 11.36
N PHE A 9 -72.52 -8.75 10.05
CA PHE A 9 -73.19 -7.86 9.11
C PHE A 9 -73.45 -6.36 9.39
N GLY A 10 -72.98 -5.51 8.49
CA GLY A 10 -73.51 -4.16 8.29
C GLY A 10 -72.99 -3.53 6.97
N LYS A 11 -73.86 -3.56 5.95
CA LYS A 11 -73.68 -2.95 4.63
C LYS A 11 -73.87 -1.42 4.68
N SER A 12 -73.09 -0.76 3.89
CA SER A 12 -73.24 0.46 3.07
C SER A 12 -74.28 1.54 3.45
N PRO A 13 -74.06 2.83 3.09
CA PRO A 13 -74.43 3.22 1.72
C PRO A 13 -73.50 4.23 0.98
N ASN A 14 -73.68 4.20 -0.31
CA ASN A 14 -73.14 5.15 -1.34
C ASN A 14 -73.52 6.60 -1.04
N VAL A 15 -72.59 7.53 -1.34
CA VAL A 15 -72.87 8.94 -1.72
C VAL A 15 -71.87 9.39 -2.79
N PRO A 16 -72.26 10.29 -3.73
CA PRO A 16 -71.74 10.27 -5.11
C PRO A 16 -70.54 11.18 -5.36
N GLU A 17 -69.88 10.89 -6.49
CA GLU A 17 -68.87 11.70 -7.20
C GLU A 17 -69.26 13.16 -7.36
N MET A 18 -68.37 14.06 -6.93
CA MET A 18 -68.31 15.43 -7.41
C MET A 18 -66.96 15.68 -8.08
N ARG A 19 -66.97 15.64 -9.40
CA ARG A 19 -65.83 16.04 -10.25
C ARG A 19 -65.64 17.57 -10.09
N ARG A 20 -64.51 17.98 -9.60
CA ARG A 20 -64.00 19.34 -9.79
C ARG A 20 -62.76 19.32 -10.69
N HIS A 21 -62.92 19.83 -11.88
CA HIS A 21 -61.89 20.11 -12.84
C HIS A 21 -61.00 21.24 -12.29
N ILE A 22 -59.67 21.00 -12.19
CA ILE A 22 -58.69 22.02 -12.01
C ILE A 22 -57.67 21.88 -13.16
N PRO A 23 -57.50 22.90 -14.00
CA PRO A 23 -56.54 22.84 -15.09
C PRO A 23 -55.15 23.28 -14.61
N GLY A 24 -54.12 22.59 -15.10
CA GLY A 24 -52.77 23.11 -15.19
C GLY A 24 -51.83 22.84 -14.01
N SER A 25 -51.21 21.69 -13.94
CA SER A 25 -49.88 21.59 -13.35
C SER A 25 -49.03 20.69 -14.29
N SER A 26 -47.98 21.32 -14.80
CA SER A 26 -46.97 20.70 -15.58
C SER A 26 -46.39 19.50 -14.84
N VAL A 27 -46.52 18.32 -15.44
CA VAL A 27 -45.86 17.11 -15.00
C VAL A 27 -44.35 17.36 -15.23
N CYS A 28 -43.66 17.70 -14.15
CA CYS A 28 -42.20 17.69 -14.10
C CYS A 28 -41.77 16.22 -14.24
N THR A 29 -41.43 15.82 -15.46
CA THR A 29 -40.80 14.52 -15.74
C THR A 29 -39.43 14.58 -15.07
N ILE A 30 -39.32 14.00 -13.89
CA ILE A 30 -38.03 13.73 -13.25
C ILE A 30 -37.33 12.75 -14.18
N PHE A 31 -36.41 13.25 -14.99
CA PHE A 31 -35.39 12.44 -15.64
C PHE A 31 -34.66 11.73 -14.51
N ALA A 32 -34.98 10.47 -14.29
CA ALA A 32 -34.09 9.55 -13.61
C ALA A 32 -32.82 9.48 -14.48
N GLY A 33 -31.86 10.36 -14.15
CA GLY A 33 -30.53 10.27 -14.66
C GLY A 33 -30.06 8.87 -14.32
N LYS A 34 -29.82 8.02 -15.32
CA LYS A 34 -29.08 6.79 -15.19
C LYS A 34 -27.77 7.21 -14.49
N CYS A 35 -27.65 6.85 -13.22
CA CYS A 35 -26.36 6.78 -12.56
C CYS A 35 -25.53 5.87 -13.46
N ASN A 36 -24.57 6.45 -14.15
CA ASN A 36 -23.61 5.69 -14.93
C ASN A 36 -22.81 4.94 -13.86
N GLU A 37 -23.18 3.69 -13.56
CA GLU A 37 -22.34 2.76 -12.82
C GLU A 37 -21.09 2.63 -13.67
N LYS A 38 -20.07 3.44 -13.32
CA LYS A 38 -18.73 3.30 -13.86
C LYS A 38 -18.33 1.89 -13.44
N THR A 39 -18.44 0.95 -14.38
CA THR A 39 -18.07 -0.45 -14.13
C THR A 39 -16.64 -0.40 -13.60
N MET A 40 -16.45 -0.76 -12.34
CA MET A 40 -15.11 -0.78 -11.74
C MET A 40 -14.28 -1.76 -12.56
N ARG A 41 -13.14 -1.30 -13.06
CA ARG A 41 -12.28 -2.12 -13.93
C ARG A 41 -11.61 -3.24 -13.15
N TYR A 42 -11.39 -3.04 -11.85
CA TYR A 42 -10.69 -3.97 -10.97
C TYR A 42 -11.55 -4.32 -9.77
N ASP A 43 -11.39 -5.55 -9.27
CA ASP A 43 -12.05 -6.05 -8.07
C ASP A 43 -11.16 -5.92 -6.84
N CYS A 44 -9.84 -5.73 -7.03
CA CYS A 44 -8.85 -5.66 -5.96
C CYS A 44 -7.64 -4.79 -6.34
N LEU A 45 -7.06 -4.10 -5.34
CA LEU A 45 -5.84 -3.32 -5.51
C LEU A 45 -4.70 -3.92 -4.68
N PHE A 46 -3.55 -4.11 -5.31
CA PHE A 46 -2.29 -4.45 -4.66
C PHE A 46 -1.41 -3.22 -4.61
N PHE A 47 -0.88 -2.92 -3.44
CA PHE A 47 0.05 -1.81 -3.24
C PHE A 47 1.40 -2.34 -2.76
N ASP A 48 2.49 -1.82 -3.33
CA ASP A 48 3.74 -1.81 -2.62
C ASP A 48 3.67 -0.83 -1.44
N LEU A 49 4.54 -1.02 -0.45
CA LEU A 49 4.55 -0.16 0.72
C LEU A 49 5.70 0.86 0.70
N ASP A 50 6.92 0.37 0.49
CA ASP A 50 8.15 1.15 0.65
C ASP A 50 8.39 2.03 -0.59
N ARG A 51 8.54 3.37 -0.42
CA ARG A 51 8.58 4.40 -1.46
C ARG A 51 7.28 4.58 -2.27
N THR A 52 6.32 3.68 -2.13
CA THR A 52 4.99 3.84 -2.74
C THR A 52 4.01 4.55 -1.79
N LEU A 53 3.89 4.08 -0.55
CA LEU A 53 3.03 4.66 0.47
C LEU A 53 3.82 5.20 1.66
N TRP A 54 4.83 4.45 2.11
CA TRP A 54 5.68 4.82 3.22
C TRP A 54 6.98 5.45 2.71
N ASP A 55 7.29 6.65 3.20
CA ASP A 55 8.45 7.45 2.78
C ASP A 55 9.75 6.88 3.40
N VAL A 56 10.32 5.90 2.71
CA VAL A 56 11.54 5.21 3.13
C VAL A 56 12.67 6.18 3.37
N ASP A 57 12.95 7.06 2.42
CA ASP A 57 14.14 7.91 2.42
C ASP A 57 14.11 8.88 3.60
N ARG A 58 12.96 9.53 3.82
CA ARG A 58 12.75 10.41 4.97
C ARG A 58 12.83 9.68 6.30
N ASN A 59 12.21 8.52 6.40
CA ASN A 59 12.11 7.77 7.65
C ASN A 59 13.43 7.11 8.03
N GLN A 60 14.15 6.54 7.06
CA GLN A 60 15.50 6.01 7.26
C GLN A 60 16.49 7.10 7.70
N LYS A 61 16.44 8.27 7.04
CA LYS A 61 17.30 9.40 7.41
C LYS A 61 17.05 9.85 8.85
N LYS A 62 15.79 9.90 9.27
CA LYS A 62 15.43 10.22 10.66
C LYS A 62 15.93 9.16 11.64
N ALA A 63 15.74 7.89 11.33
CA ALA A 63 16.20 6.79 12.18
C ALA A 63 17.72 6.83 12.36
N LEU A 64 18.45 6.96 11.24
CA LEU A 64 19.91 7.04 11.28
C LEU A 64 20.40 8.28 12.04
N ARG A 65 19.71 9.42 11.94
CA ARG A 65 20.08 10.64 12.70
C ARG A 65 19.97 10.42 14.21
N VAL A 66 18.94 9.72 14.66
CA VAL A 66 18.79 9.36 16.09
C VAL A 66 19.91 8.43 16.53
N LEU A 67 20.23 7.40 15.73
CA LEU A 67 21.29 6.45 16.05
C LEU A 67 22.68 7.09 15.98
N TYR A 68 22.90 7.97 15.03
CA TYR A 68 24.14 8.75 14.89
C TYR A 68 24.46 9.52 16.18
N GLY A 69 23.48 10.26 16.73
CA GLY A 69 23.69 10.97 18.00
C GLY A 69 23.76 10.03 19.21
N ARG A 70 22.89 9.01 19.27
CA ARG A 70 22.83 8.06 20.42
C ARG A 70 24.14 7.30 20.61
N TYR A 71 24.78 6.89 19.53
CA TYR A 71 25.99 6.07 19.56
C TYR A 71 27.29 6.85 19.31
N GLY A 72 27.21 8.18 19.24
CA GLY A 72 28.36 9.06 19.07
C GLY A 72 29.15 8.75 17.79
N LEU A 73 28.46 8.57 16.64
CA LEU A 73 29.12 8.29 15.36
C LEU A 73 29.89 9.50 14.83
N ASP A 74 29.65 10.70 15.39
CA ASP A 74 30.40 11.94 15.13
C ASP A 74 31.88 11.84 15.51
N ARG A 75 32.24 10.94 16.43
CA ARG A 75 33.63 10.65 16.79
C ARG A 75 34.49 10.11 15.62
N SER A 76 33.85 9.65 14.54
CA SER A 76 34.55 9.32 13.29
C SER A 76 35.15 10.55 12.61
N GLY A 77 34.77 11.77 13.05
CA GLY A 77 35.07 13.02 12.33
C GLY A 77 34.22 13.23 11.08
N ILE A 78 33.31 12.32 10.76
CA ILE A 78 32.43 12.39 9.59
C ILE A 78 31.08 12.95 9.99
N GLY A 79 30.65 14.05 9.34
CA GLY A 79 29.36 14.65 9.57
C GLY A 79 28.21 13.74 9.16
N PHE A 80 27.02 13.95 9.77
CA PHE A 80 25.85 13.11 9.57
C PHE A 80 25.47 12.90 8.09
N GLU A 81 25.48 13.95 7.27
CA GLU A 81 25.03 13.83 5.86
C GLU A 81 25.92 12.87 5.06
N ARG A 82 27.23 12.88 5.30
CA ARG A 82 28.15 11.92 4.68
C ARG A 82 27.96 10.52 5.25
N CYS A 83 27.77 10.38 6.56
CA CYS A 83 27.46 9.10 7.18
C CYS A 83 26.14 8.50 6.61
N PHE A 84 25.12 9.33 6.42
CA PHE A 84 23.87 8.91 5.81
C PHE A 84 24.06 8.48 4.34
N ALA A 85 24.79 9.23 3.54
CA ALA A 85 25.07 8.88 2.15
C ALA A 85 25.82 7.54 2.00
N VAL A 86 26.76 7.25 2.91
CA VAL A 86 27.43 5.94 2.98
C VAL A 86 26.45 4.83 3.31
N PHE A 87 25.62 5.03 4.33
CA PHE A 87 24.59 4.07 4.72
C PHE A 87 23.61 3.80 3.56
N GLU A 88 23.08 4.86 2.95
CA GLU A 88 22.08 4.77 1.88
C GLU A 88 22.60 3.96 0.70
N ARG A 89 23.82 4.26 0.23
CA ARG A 89 24.46 3.54 -0.88
C ARG A 89 24.69 2.05 -0.56
N ILE A 90 25.20 1.75 0.64
CA ILE A 90 25.44 0.37 1.07
C ILE A 90 24.12 -0.39 1.21
N ASN A 91 23.14 0.25 1.85
CA ASN A 91 21.81 -0.36 2.07
C ASN A 91 21.09 -0.62 0.74
N ALA A 92 21.15 0.29 -0.22
CA ALA A 92 20.57 0.10 -1.56
C ALA A 92 21.19 -1.11 -2.26
N GLY A 93 22.53 -1.20 -2.34
CA GLY A 93 23.20 -2.34 -2.96
C GLY A 93 22.90 -3.67 -2.29
N LEU A 94 22.76 -3.71 -0.96
CA LEU A 94 22.38 -4.92 -0.24
C LEU A 94 20.91 -5.32 -0.51
N TRP A 95 20.01 -4.37 -0.69
CA TRP A 95 18.64 -4.66 -1.10
C TRP A 95 18.56 -5.20 -2.53
N ASP A 96 19.39 -4.69 -3.44
CA ASP A 96 19.51 -5.24 -4.80
C ASP A 96 20.01 -6.69 -4.77
N ASP A 97 21.08 -6.97 -4.01
CA ASP A 97 21.61 -8.32 -3.85
C ASP A 97 20.60 -9.28 -3.18
N TYR A 98 19.82 -8.80 -2.21
CA TYR A 98 18.75 -9.58 -1.58
C TYR A 98 17.61 -9.89 -2.57
N ARG A 99 17.15 -8.89 -3.34
CA ARG A 99 16.13 -9.06 -4.37
C ARG A 99 16.56 -10.10 -5.42
N ASP A 100 17.83 -10.06 -5.81
CA ASP A 100 18.40 -11.00 -6.77
C ASP A 100 18.68 -12.39 -6.18
N GLY A 101 18.41 -12.61 -4.89
CA GLY A 101 18.68 -13.88 -4.21
C GLY A 101 20.15 -14.18 -3.95
N LYS A 102 21.06 -13.19 -4.11
CA LYS A 102 22.50 -13.36 -3.90
C LYS A 102 22.89 -13.42 -2.44
N ILE A 103 22.12 -12.78 -1.56
CA ILE A 103 22.33 -12.76 -0.11
C ILE A 103 21.06 -13.10 0.65
N SER A 104 21.22 -13.61 1.89
CA SER A 104 20.10 -13.84 2.79
C SER A 104 19.66 -12.56 3.50
N ARG A 105 18.47 -12.62 4.12
CA ARG A 105 17.93 -11.58 5.00
C ARG A 105 18.88 -11.27 6.15
N GLU A 106 19.46 -12.29 6.77
CA GLU A 106 20.39 -12.16 7.88
C GLU A 106 21.65 -11.42 7.42
N THR A 107 22.19 -11.78 6.25
CA THR A 107 23.33 -11.09 5.64
C THR A 107 23.01 -9.61 5.41
N LEU A 108 21.87 -9.28 4.81
CA LEU A 108 21.45 -7.90 4.61
C LEU A 108 21.39 -7.14 5.95
N ARG A 109 20.75 -7.73 6.97
CA ARG A 109 20.63 -7.12 8.30
C ARG A 109 21.98 -6.86 8.94
N ASP A 110 22.83 -7.86 8.97
CA ASP A 110 24.05 -7.86 9.78
C ASP A 110 25.17 -7.06 9.12
N THR A 111 25.28 -7.09 7.79
CA THR A 111 26.43 -6.49 7.10
C THR A 111 26.29 -5.01 6.78
N ARG A 112 25.08 -4.45 6.72
CA ARG A 112 24.91 -3.03 6.31
C ARG A 112 25.58 -2.04 7.25
N PHE A 113 25.46 -2.25 8.58
CA PHE A 113 26.12 -1.38 9.55
C PHE A 113 27.59 -1.72 9.73
N GLU A 114 28.00 -2.97 9.58
CA GLU A 114 29.39 -3.36 9.58
C GLU A 114 30.13 -2.63 8.43
N ARG A 115 29.64 -2.74 7.19
CA ARG A 115 30.20 -2.05 6.03
C ARG A 115 30.18 -0.52 6.19
N MET A 116 29.09 0.02 6.73
CA MET A 116 28.99 1.46 6.96
C MET A 116 30.04 1.93 7.97
N LEU A 117 30.19 1.24 9.12
CA LEU A 117 31.18 1.61 10.15
C LEU A 117 32.59 1.48 9.64
N ASP A 118 32.92 0.44 8.90
CA ASP A 118 34.24 0.26 8.27
C ASP A 118 34.58 1.44 7.35
N GLU A 119 33.63 1.87 6.51
CA GLU A 119 33.85 2.96 5.56
C GLU A 119 33.99 4.33 6.25
N ILE A 120 33.34 4.53 7.40
CA ILE A 120 33.50 5.77 8.16
C ILE A 120 34.64 5.70 9.20
N GLY A 121 35.44 4.64 9.18
CA GLY A 121 36.64 4.51 10.05
C GLY A 121 36.33 4.13 11.51
N LEU A 122 35.16 3.53 11.76
CA LEU A 122 34.74 3.06 13.10
C LEU A 122 34.53 1.53 13.12
N SER A 123 35.53 0.75 12.68
CA SER A 123 35.41 -0.73 12.61
C SER A 123 35.17 -1.35 13.98
N ASP A 124 33.87 -1.48 14.35
CA ASP A 124 33.41 -2.04 15.62
C ASP A 124 32.20 -2.97 15.35
N ARG A 125 32.44 -4.27 15.38
CA ARG A 125 31.40 -5.28 15.12
C ARG A 125 30.30 -5.33 16.20
N THR A 126 30.63 -5.00 17.44
CA THR A 126 29.64 -4.96 18.53
C THR A 126 28.70 -3.79 18.33
N LEU A 127 29.25 -2.62 18.00
CA LEU A 127 28.47 -1.45 17.63
C LEU A 127 27.61 -1.70 16.38
N ALA A 128 28.18 -2.37 15.36
CA ALA A 128 27.44 -2.69 14.14
C ALA A 128 26.16 -3.53 14.43
N ARG A 129 26.29 -4.56 15.24
CA ARG A 129 25.14 -5.40 15.66
C ARG A 129 24.12 -4.59 16.46
N THR A 130 24.56 -3.79 17.41
CA THR A 130 23.68 -2.92 18.20
C THR A 130 22.93 -1.92 17.32
N LEU A 131 23.61 -1.32 16.34
CA LEU A 131 22.99 -0.42 15.36
C LEU A 131 21.97 -1.16 14.50
N ALA A 132 22.28 -2.38 14.05
CA ALA A 132 21.37 -3.19 13.24
C ALA A 132 20.07 -3.51 14.00
N ASP A 133 20.19 -3.93 15.25
CA ASP A 133 19.04 -4.28 16.09
C ASP A 133 18.19 -3.04 16.43
N ASP A 134 18.83 -1.95 16.82
CA ASP A 134 18.12 -0.72 17.16
C ASP A 134 17.51 -0.04 15.93
N TYR A 135 18.15 -0.14 14.78
CA TYR A 135 17.60 0.36 13.53
C TYR A 135 16.30 -0.38 13.13
N LEU A 136 16.27 -1.71 13.24
CA LEU A 136 15.07 -2.49 12.94
C LEU A 136 13.91 -2.21 13.91
N LYS A 137 14.21 -1.86 15.16
CA LYS A 137 13.20 -1.44 16.13
C LYS A 137 12.72 -0.02 15.90
N LEU A 138 13.63 0.89 15.53
CA LEU A 138 13.36 2.32 15.46
C LEU A 138 12.78 2.76 14.11
N ALA A 139 13.42 2.36 12.99
CA ALA A 139 13.07 2.87 11.67
C ALA A 139 11.59 2.68 11.31
N PRO A 140 10.97 1.51 11.56
CA PRO A 140 9.58 1.30 11.20
C PRO A 140 8.57 2.06 12.06
N THR A 141 8.99 2.69 13.17
CA THR A 141 8.11 3.49 14.02
C THR A 141 7.88 4.91 13.50
N PHE A 142 8.67 5.35 12.54
CA PHE A 142 8.47 6.66 11.91
C PHE A 142 7.25 6.65 11.00
N ARG A 143 6.55 7.79 10.95
CA ARG A 143 5.21 7.93 10.36
C ARG A 143 5.22 8.67 9.02
N GLY A 144 6.39 8.92 8.44
CA GLY A 144 6.49 9.61 7.16
C GLY A 144 5.79 8.81 6.06
N LEU A 145 4.88 9.46 5.35
CA LEU A 145 4.18 8.90 4.20
C LEU A 145 4.55 9.69 2.94
N ILE A 146 4.47 9.03 1.81
CA ILE A 146 4.49 9.67 0.49
C ILE A 146 3.33 10.69 0.43
N PRO A 147 3.51 11.84 -0.23
CA PRO A 147 2.46 12.83 -0.37
C PRO A 147 1.14 12.21 -0.87
N HIS A 148 0.03 12.56 -0.22
CA HIS A 148 -1.32 12.07 -0.51
C HIS A 148 -1.60 10.60 -0.19
N ALA A 149 -0.65 9.78 0.22
CA ALA A 149 -0.84 8.34 0.46
C ALA A 149 -2.04 8.07 1.40
N ARG A 150 -2.13 8.75 2.55
CA ARG A 150 -3.24 8.56 3.50
C ARG A 150 -4.61 8.93 2.91
N GLU A 151 -4.67 10.05 2.18
CA GLU A 151 -5.88 10.54 1.54
C GLU A 151 -6.39 9.52 0.52
N VAL A 152 -5.51 9.09 -0.37
CA VAL A 152 -5.82 8.16 -1.46
C VAL A 152 -6.20 6.79 -0.93
N VAL A 153 -5.42 6.23 0.01
CA VAL A 153 -5.71 4.92 0.61
C VAL A 153 -7.07 4.93 1.31
N ARG A 154 -7.39 6.00 2.07
CA ARG A 154 -8.70 6.14 2.72
C ARG A 154 -9.85 6.16 1.71
N GLU A 155 -9.72 6.91 0.62
CA GLU A 155 -10.75 7.02 -0.41
C GLU A 155 -10.96 5.69 -1.15
N LEU A 156 -9.87 5.05 -1.55
CA LEU A 156 -9.92 3.79 -2.30
C LEU A 156 -10.40 2.63 -1.42
N SER A 157 -10.12 2.62 -0.11
CA SER A 157 -10.56 1.55 0.80
C SER A 157 -12.07 1.43 0.93
N GLY A 158 -12.81 2.52 0.66
CA GLY A 158 -14.28 2.50 0.61
C GLY A 158 -14.85 1.87 -0.67
N ARG A 159 -14.00 1.64 -1.68
CA ARG A 159 -14.40 1.16 -3.01
C ARG A 159 -13.81 -0.19 -3.37
N TYR A 160 -12.60 -0.47 -2.89
CA TYR A 160 -11.83 -1.66 -3.25
C TYR A 160 -11.30 -2.40 -2.04
N PRO A 161 -11.31 -3.74 -2.01
CA PRO A 161 -10.42 -4.51 -1.16
C PRO A 161 -8.97 -4.23 -1.56
N MET A 162 -8.11 -3.95 -0.57
CA MET A 162 -6.72 -3.60 -0.81
C MET A 162 -5.79 -4.51 -0.02
N TYR A 163 -4.65 -4.85 -0.60
CA TYR A 163 -3.60 -5.66 0.01
C TYR A 163 -2.24 -5.01 -0.23
N ILE A 164 -1.32 -5.23 0.71
CA ILE A 164 0.10 -4.89 0.50
C ILE A 164 0.81 -6.11 -0.09
N VAL A 165 1.67 -5.88 -1.10
CA VAL A 165 2.56 -6.89 -1.69
C VAL A 165 3.98 -6.33 -1.71
N THR A 166 4.86 -6.84 -0.85
CA THR A 166 6.14 -6.20 -0.54
C THR A 166 7.30 -7.19 -0.40
N ASN A 167 8.51 -6.78 -0.78
CA ASN A 167 9.76 -7.49 -0.51
C ASN A 167 10.29 -7.25 0.92
N GLY A 168 9.62 -6.39 1.68
CA GLY A 168 9.99 -6.11 3.06
C GLY A 168 9.61 -7.24 4.03
N PHE A 169 10.23 -7.25 5.20
CA PHE A 169 10.06 -8.29 6.21
C PHE A 169 8.72 -8.14 6.96
N ALA A 170 7.96 -9.21 7.11
CA ALA A 170 6.60 -9.21 7.64
C ALA A 170 6.45 -8.42 8.95
N GLY A 171 7.28 -8.71 9.96
CA GLY A 171 7.22 -8.01 11.24
C GLY A 171 7.50 -6.51 11.14
N VAL A 172 8.40 -6.10 10.22
CA VAL A 172 8.75 -4.70 10.00
C VAL A 172 7.61 -3.97 9.29
N GLN A 173 7.00 -4.57 8.28
CA GLN A 173 5.90 -3.96 7.53
C GLN A 173 4.65 -3.75 8.38
N GLN A 174 4.33 -4.69 9.27
CA GLN A 174 3.24 -4.53 10.24
C GLN A 174 3.46 -3.33 11.18
N ILE A 175 4.70 -3.13 11.65
CA ILE A 175 5.04 -1.97 12.50
C ILE A 175 4.87 -0.66 11.70
N LYS A 176 5.36 -0.60 10.45
CA LYS A 176 5.20 0.58 9.58
C LYS A 176 3.73 0.95 9.37
N LEU A 177 2.90 -0.02 8.98
CA LEU A 177 1.47 0.19 8.75
C LEU A 177 0.77 0.72 10.00
N ARG A 178 1.00 0.08 11.16
CA ARG A 178 0.41 0.48 12.43
C ARG A 178 0.82 1.90 12.84
N HIS A 179 2.12 2.19 12.84
CA HIS A 179 2.61 3.51 13.26
C HIS A 179 2.25 4.62 12.29
N SER A 180 2.16 4.33 11.00
CA SER A 180 1.69 5.29 10.00
C SER A 180 0.17 5.42 9.95
N GLY A 181 -0.58 4.55 10.67
CA GLY A 181 -2.05 4.54 10.69
C GLY A 181 -2.65 4.15 9.35
N LEU A 182 -2.02 3.21 8.66
CA LEU A 182 -2.49 2.62 7.41
C LEU A 182 -3.03 1.19 7.59
N ASP A 183 -2.78 0.55 8.73
CA ASP A 183 -3.13 -0.86 9.00
C ASP A 183 -4.62 -1.18 8.84
N GLY A 184 -5.51 -0.24 9.18
CA GLY A 184 -6.97 -0.43 9.06
C GLY A 184 -7.53 -0.40 7.64
N TYR A 185 -6.72 -0.08 6.63
CA TYR A 185 -7.19 0.05 5.25
C TYR A 185 -6.91 -1.19 4.37
N PHE A 186 -6.01 -2.06 4.81
CA PHE A 186 -5.60 -3.24 4.05
C PHE A 186 -6.18 -4.52 4.66
N ARG A 187 -6.71 -5.40 3.81
CA ARG A 187 -7.23 -6.71 4.23
C ARG A 187 -6.15 -7.73 4.55
N GLY A 188 -4.93 -7.51 3.99
CA GLY A 188 -3.79 -8.38 4.21
C GLY A 188 -2.49 -7.76 3.74
N VAL A 189 -1.39 -8.36 4.19
CA VAL A 189 -0.03 -8.02 3.79
C VAL A 189 0.64 -9.29 3.33
N VAL A 190 1.11 -9.30 2.10
CA VAL A 190 1.88 -10.40 1.49
C VAL A 190 3.32 -9.98 1.44
N CYS A 191 4.16 -10.67 2.19
CA CYS A 191 5.61 -10.50 2.19
C CYS A 191 6.29 -11.63 1.42
N SER A 192 7.52 -11.41 1.01
CA SER A 192 8.32 -12.44 0.35
C SER A 192 8.45 -13.73 1.17
N GLU A 193 8.41 -13.63 2.49
CA GLU A 193 8.46 -14.77 3.42
C GLU A 193 7.21 -15.66 3.28
N ASP A 194 6.04 -15.07 3.04
CA ASP A 194 4.76 -15.80 2.90
C ASP A 194 4.71 -16.60 1.60
N ALA A 195 5.22 -16.00 0.52
CA ALA A 195 5.20 -16.62 -0.82
C ALA A 195 6.44 -17.46 -1.14
N GLY A 196 7.49 -17.37 -0.31
CA GLY A 196 8.79 -17.98 -0.59
C GLY A 196 9.48 -17.41 -1.84
N ALA A 197 9.13 -16.17 -2.22
CA ALA A 197 9.64 -15.50 -3.40
C ALA A 197 9.59 -13.97 -3.26
N ASN A 198 10.60 -13.30 -3.81
CA ASN A 198 10.62 -11.83 -3.89
C ASN A 198 10.01 -11.35 -5.22
N LYS A 199 9.37 -10.17 -5.24
CA LYS A 199 9.12 -9.46 -6.51
C LYS A 199 10.47 -9.28 -7.24
N PRO A 200 10.58 -9.53 -8.52
CA PRO A 200 9.54 -9.71 -9.55
C PRO A 200 9.15 -11.17 -9.85
N ASP A 201 9.40 -12.13 -8.96
CA ASP A 201 8.95 -13.51 -9.16
C ASP A 201 7.41 -13.55 -9.14
N PRO A 202 6.75 -14.15 -10.14
CA PRO A 202 5.28 -14.16 -10.20
C PRO A 202 4.62 -14.87 -9.02
N ARG A 203 5.31 -15.78 -8.33
CA ARG A 203 4.76 -16.54 -7.19
C ARG A 203 4.25 -15.65 -6.07
N ILE A 204 4.86 -14.49 -5.80
CA ILE A 204 4.37 -13.58 -4.76
C ILE A 204 3.04 -12.94 -5.17
N PHE A 205 2.85 -12.65 -6.46
CA PHE A 205 1.61 -12.11 -6.98
C PHE A 205 0.51 -13.17 -7.05
N GLU A 206 0.85 -14.41 -7.45
CA GLU A 206 -0.06 -15.56 -7.44
C GLU A 206 -0.58 -15.81 -6.02
N TYR A 207 0.32 -15.80 -5.02
CA TYR A 207 -0.07 -15.89 -3.61
C TYR A 207 -1.02 -14.76 -3.19
N ALA A 208 -0.75 -13.53 -3.64
CA ALA A 208 -1.61 -12.37 -3.35
C ALA A 208 -2.99 -12.50 -4.01
N LEU A 209 -3.07 -13.01 -5.25
CA LEU A 209 -4.33 -13.27 -5.96
C LEU A 209 -5.15 -14.35 -5.24
N ASP A 210 -4.51 -15.44 -4.82
CA ASP A 210 -5.16 -16.53 -4.07
C ASP A 210 -5.71 -16.00 -2.73
N LEU A 211 -4.91 -15.23 -1.99
CA LEU A 211 -5.33 -14.61 -0.73
C LEU A 211 -6.51 -13.65 -0.92
N ALA A 212 -6.52 -12.90 -2.02
CA ALA A 212 -7.59 -11.96 -2.34
C ALA A 212 -8.83 -12.64 -2.94
N GLY A 213 -8.71 -13.87 -3.43
CA GLY A 213 -9.77 -14.62 -4.09
C GLY A 213 -10.18 -14.03 -5.45
N VAL A 214 -9.23 -13.40 -6.17
CA VAL A 214 -9.49 -12.73 -7.46
C VAL A 214 -8.60 -13.28 -8.57
N LYS A 215 -9.04 -13.11 -9.82
CA LYS A 215 -8.24 -13.45 -11.00
C LYS A 215 -7.28 -12.30 -11.34
N ALA A 216 -6.16 -12.61 -12.00
CA ALA A 216 -5.14 -11.64 -12.38
C ALA A 216 -5.71 -10.42 -13.14
N GLY A 217 -6.56 -10.63 -14.15
CA GLY A 217 -7.17 -9.55 -14.91
C GLY A 217 -8.17 -8.67 -14.14
N ALA A 218 -8.52 -9.04 -12.90
CA ALA A 218 -9.38 -8.27 -12.01
C ALA A 218 -8.60 -7.54 -10.91
N ALA A 219 -7.27 -7.63 -10.92
CA ALA A 219 -6.39 -6.95 -9.98
C ALA A 219 -5.48 -5.94 -10.68
N VAL A 220 -4.98 -4.97 -9.93
CA VAL A 220 -3.94 -4.05 -10.39
C VAL A 220 -2.88 -3.88 -9.31
N MET A 221 -1.59 -3.90 -9.70
CA MET A 221 -0.46 -3.61 -8.82
C MET A 221 -0.06 -2.15 -8.93
N ILE A 222 0.04 -1.46 -7.81
CA ILE A 222 0.51 -0.07 -7.69
C ILE A 222 1.84 -0.09 -6.94
N GLY A 223 2.92 0.36 -7.59
CA GLY A 223 4.26 0.36 -6.99
C GLY A 223 5.22 1.34 -7.65
N ASP A 224 6.35 1.62 -7.00
CA ASP A 224 7.36 2.57 -7.47
C ASP A 224 8.55 1.90 -8.17
N ASP A 225 8.76 0.60 -7.97
CA ASP A 225 9.94 -0.09 -8.48
C ASP A 225 9.70 -0.66 -9.90
N PRO A 226 10.33 -0.05 -10.94
CA PRO A 226 10.20 -0.48 -12.32
C PRO A 226 10.88 -1.83 -12.60
N TYR A 227 11.66 -2.36 -11.68
CA TYR A 227 12.39 -3.62 -11.82
C TYR A 227 11.76 -4.79 -11.05
N SER A 228 10.89 -4.50 -10.09
CA SER A 228 10.24 -5.55 -9.28
C SER A 228 8.71 -5.51 -9.39
N ASP A 229 8.06 -4.37 -9.19
CA ASP A 229 6.60 -4.26 -9.17
C ASP A 229 6.01 -4.46 -10.57
N ILE A 230 6.53 -3.73 -11.54
CA ILE A 230 5.97 -3.68 -12.88
C ILE A 230 6.19 -4.99 -13.64
N PRO A 231 7.45 -5.49 -13.79
CA PRO A 231 7.65 -6.74 -14.52
C PRO A 231 7.12 -7.96 -13.77
N GLY A 232 7.02 -7.90 -12.45
CA GLY A 232 6.42 -8.96 -11.66
C GLY A 232 4.92 -9.06 -11.88
N ALA A 233 4.21 -7.93 -11.86
CA ALA A 233 2.78 -7.85 -12.18
C ALA A 233 2.51 -8.32 -13.62
N GLU A 234 3.30 -7.88 -14.61
CA GLU A 234 3.18 -8.28 -16.00
C GLU A 234 3.31 -9.82 -16.16
N ARG A 235 4.32 -10.43 -15.52
CA ARG A 235 4.52 -11.90 -15.55
C ARG A 235 3.37 -12.68 -14.92
N ALA A 236 2.71 -12.09 -13.92
CA ALA A 236 1.54 -12.67 -13.27
C ALA A 236 0.22 -12.36 -14.00
N GLY A 237 0.26 -11.63 -15.12
CA GLY A 237 -0.92 -11.23 -15.88
C GLY A 237 -1.79 -10.18 -15.16
N ILE A 238 -1.21 -9.41 -14.26
CA ILE A 238 -1.84 -8.33 -13.50
C ILE A 238 -1.51 -7.00 -14.15
N ASP A 239 -2.51 -6.13 -14.32
CA ASP A 239 -2.28 -4.75 -14.74
C ASP A 239 -1.42 -4.01 -13.70
N SER A 240 -0.63 -3.03 -14.15
CA SER A 240 0.26 -2.29 -13.26
C SER A 240 0.13 -0.78 -13.41
N ILE A 241 0.26 -0.07 -12.30
CA ILE A 241 0.36 1.39 -12.22
C ILE A 241 1.72 1.73 -11.61
N TRP A 242 2.60 2.28 -12.44
CA TRP A 242 3.91 2.71 -11.97
C TRP A 242 3.83 4.11 -11.37
N PHE A 243 4.11 4.21 -10.06
CA PHE A 243 4.25 5.47 -9.35
C PHE A 243 5.68 5.99 -9.53
N ASP A 244 5.84 7.01 -10.37
CA ASP A 244 7.14 7.62 -10.69
C ASP A 244 7.08 9.14 -10.61
N PRO A 245 7.26 9.71 -9.41
CA PRO A 245 7.27 11.16 -9.22
C PRO A 245 8.50 11.85 -9.81
N SER A 246 9.55 11.09 -10.16
CA SER A 246 10.82 11.62 -10.68
C SER A 246 10.86 11.77 -12.19
N GLY A 247 9.95 11.11 -12.91
CA GLY A 247 9.95 11.07 -14.38
C GLY A 247 11.12 10.25 -14.95
N MET A 248 11.54 9.20 -14.24
CA MET A 248 12.69 8.38 -14.59
C MET A 248 12.49 7.65 -15.92
N PRO A 249 13.49 7.64 -16.83
CA PRO A 249 13.43 6.81 -18.01
C PRO A 249 13.49 5.32 -17.63
N CYS A 250 12.59 4.51 -18.17
CA CYS A 250 12.55 3.06 -17.98
C CYS A 250 12.04 2.36 -19.24
N GLU A 251 12.55 1.17 -19.52
CA GLU A 251 12.07 0.29 -20.57
C GLU A 251 10.85 -0.55 -20.16
N CYS A 252 10.43 -0.48 -18.87
CA CYS A 252 9.26 -1.18 -18.38
C CYS A 252 7.97 -0.67 -19.07
N ARG A 253 6.96 -1.53 -19.14
CA ARG A 253 5.68 -1.24 -19.80
C ARG A 253 4.51 -1.33 -18.82
N PRO A 254 4.34 -0.36 -17.93
CA PRO A 254 3.18 -0.34 -17.04
C PRO A 254 1.90 -0.10 -17.83
N THR A 255 0.75 -0.58 -17.34
CA THR A 255 -0.56 -0.23 -17.89
C THR A 255 -0.82 1.27 -17.78
N TYR A 256 -0.40 1.86 -16.63
CA TYR A 256 -0.43 3.31 -16.40
C TYR A 256 0.84 3.77 -15.69
N ARG A 257 1.22 5.03 -15.89
CA ARG A 257 2.28 5.73 -15.14
C ARG A 257 1.70 6.98 -14.53
N ILE A 258 1.99 7.21 -13.25
CA ILE A 258 1.52 8.37 -12.49
C ILE A 258 2.68 9.05 -11.79
N GLY A 259 2.65 10.39 -11.71
CA GLY A 259 3.63 11.19 -10.95
C GLY A 259 3.15 11.54 -9.54
N SER A 260 1.85 11.37 -9.27
CA SER A 260 1.25 11.63 -7.97
C SER A 260 0.23 10.56 -7.62
N LEU A 261 0.21 10.11 -6.35
CA LEU A 261 -0.79 9.15 -5.88
C LEU A 261 -2.24 9.65 -6.05
N ARG A 262 -2.47 10.98 -6.08
CA ARG A 262 -3.82 11.53 -6.33
C ARG A 262 -4.40 11.14 -7.68
N GLU A 263 -3.55 10.86 -8.67
CA GLU A 263 -4.02 10.44 -9.98
C GLU A 263 -4.76 9.10 -9.94
N LEU A 264 -4.48 8.26 -8.93
CA LEU A 264 -5.23 7.02 -8.70
C LEU A 264 -6.73 7.25 -8.53
N LEU A 265 -7.14 8.36 -7.92
CA LEU A 265 -8.56 8.67 -7.71
C LEU A 265 -9.33 8.96 -9.00
N ALA A 266 -8.62 9.34 -10.06
CA ALA A 266 -9.21 9.54 -11.39
C ALA A 266 -9.14 8.30 -12.27
N LEU A 267 -8.14 7.44 -12.05
CA LEU A 267 -7.94 6.20 -12.81
C LEU A 267 -8.83 5.07 -12.32
N LEU A 268 -9.05 5.02 -11.01
CA LEU A 268 -9.78 3.98 -10.28
C LEU A 268 -11.12 4.52 -9.75
#